data_1347384dddc4dc81fc14519fa6416875
#
_entry.id   1347384dddc4dc81fc14519fa6416875
#
_cell.length_a   1.000
_cell.length_b   1.000
_cell.length_c   1.000
_cell.angle_alpha   90.00
_cell.angle_beta   90.00
_cell.angle_gamma   90.00
#
_symmetry.space_group_name_H-M   'P 1'
#
loop_
_entity.id
_entity.type
_entity.pdbx_description
1 polymer ?
#
loop_
_entity_poly.entity_id
_entity_poly.type
_entity_poly.pdbx_seq_one_letter_code
_entity_poly.pdbx_strand_id
1 'polypeptide(L)'
;RGIHVDPYMLRLVRRIKGDARIILISDAYASDGPIPPGYDGVTDINFDYTGEIAGSKLTLDVACRNMMKHTGASIVNAFQYAALNPARALEMTDRGEIAVGKRADLVITDHKMNIQTVILKGETLP
;
A
#
# COMPACT_ATOMS: atom_id res chain seq x y z
N ARG A 1 2.20 10.27 -6.78
CA ARG A 1 2.52 11.13 -7.95
C ARG A 1 1.50 11.00 -9.08
N GLY A 2 0.71 9.94 -9.14
CA GLY A 2 -0.31 9.76 -10.18
C GLY A 2 0.23 9.26 -11.53
N ILE A 3 1.38 8.60 -11.54
CA ILE A 3 2.02 8.12 -12.77
C ILE A 3 1.30 6.88 -13.30
N HIS A 4 1.02 5.88 -12.46
CA HIS A 4 0.28 4.69 -12.86
C HIS A 4 -1.23 4.95 -12.95
N VAL A 5 -1.77 5.68 -11.99
CA VAL A 5 -3.21 5.99 -11.92
C VAL A 5 -3.39 7.45 -11.51
N ASP A 6 -4.14 8.19 -12.30
CA ASP A 6 -4.45 9.59 -11.99
C ASP A 6 -5.23 9.69 -10.66
N PRO A 7 -4.90 10.67 -9.79
CA PRO A 7 -5.60 10.88 -8.52
C PRO A 7 -7.13 11.05 -8.66
N TYR A 8 -7.61 11.58 -9.77
CA TYR A 8 -9.04 11.66 -10.04
C TYR A 8 -9.68 10.26 -10.14
N MET A 9 -9.00 9.34 -10.83
CA MET A 9 -9.46 7.96 -10.94
C MET A 9 -9.46 7.24 -9.60
N LEU A 10 -8.47 7.48 -8.73
CA LEU A 10 -8.45 6.92 -7.37
C LEU A 10 -9.67 7.39 -6.56
N ARG A 11 -10.02 8.68 -6.65
CA ARG A 11 -11.23 9.23 -6.01
C ARG A 11 -12.51 8.61 -6.57
N LEU A 12 -12.59 8.46 -7.88
CA LEU A 12 -13.74 7.86 -8.56
C LEU A 12 -13.91 6.39 -8.14
N VAL A 13 -12.84 5.60 -8.19
CA VAL A 13 -12.85 4.18 -7.77
C VAL A 13 -13.31 4.07 -6.31
N ARG A 14 -12.75 4.89 -5.40
CA ARG A 14 -13.15 4.88 -3.99
C ARG A 14 -14.64 5.19 -3.83
N ARG A 15 -15.15 6.19 -4.56
CA ARG A 15 -16.55 6.59 -4.50
C ARG A 15 -17.51 5.50 -5.02
N ILE A 16 -17.13 4.81 -6.10
CA ILE A 16 -17.96 3.78 -6.73
C ILE A 16 -17.88 2.46 -5.96
N LYS A 17 -16.69 2.02 -5.58
CA LYS A 17 -16.46 0.70 -4.96
C LYS A 17 -16.72 0.70 -3.46
N GLY A 18 -16.55 1.85 -2.81
CA GLY A 18 -16.59 1.98 -1.36
C GLY A 18 -15.36 1.40 -0.67
N ASP A 19 -15.14 1.81 0.58
CA ASP A 19 -13.93 1.51 1.33
C ASP A 19 -13.71 0.00 1.59
N ALA A 20 -14.77 -0.80 1.63
CA ALA A 20 -14.67 -2.24 1.88
C ALA A 20 -14.11 -3.06 0.70
N ARG A 21 -14.01 -2.48 -0.50
CA ARG A 21 -13.58 -3.19 -1.71
C ARG A 21 -12.24 -2.71 -2.27
N ILE A 22 -11.52 -1.88 -1.51
CA ILE A 22 -10.20 -1.37 -1.90
C ILE A 22 -9.13 -2.19 -1.21
N ILE A 23 -8.17 -2.66 -1.97
CA ILE A 23 -6.96 -3.33 -1.48
C ILE A 23 -5.75 -2.58 -2.04
N LEU A 24 -4.81 -2.22 -1.18
CA LEU A 24 -3.54 -1.66 -1.59
C LEU A 24 -2.51 -2.77 -1.74
N ILE A 25 -1.77 -2.69 -2.83
CA ILE A 25 -0.64 -3.59 -3.13
C ILE A 25 0.58 -2.74 -3.49
N SER A 26 1.77 -3.29 -3.35
CA SER A 26 3.02 -2.63 -3.78
C SER A 26 3.21 -2.71 -5.29
N ASP A 27 2.69 -3.75 -5.92
CA ASP A 27 2.98 -4.06 -7.33
C ASP A 27 4.48 -4.08 -7.60
N ALA A 28 5.23 -4.69 -6.68
CA ALA A 28 6.69 -4.73 -6.74
C ALA A 28 7.15 -5.66 -7.87
N TYR A 29 8.14 -5.18 -8.62
CA TYR A 29 8.79 -5.95 -9.67
C TYR A 29 10.29 -6.13 -9.32
N ALA A 30 10.82 -7.31 -9.57
CA ALA A 30 12.15 -7.71 -9.09
C ALA A 30 13.32 -7.30 -10.03
N SER A 31 13.04 -6.60 -11.13
CA SER A 31 14.06 -6.13 -12.08
C SER A 31 14.23 -4.63 -12.00
N ASP A 32 15.47 -4.16 -12.17
CA ASP A 32 15.83 -2.76 -12.34
C ASP A 32 16.33 -2.55 -13.78
N GLY A 33 15.40 -2.26 -14.69
CA GLY A 33 15.73 -1.86 -16.05
C GLY A 33 16.27 -0.42 -16.15
N PRO A 34 16.75 -0.01 -17.31
CA PRO A 34 17.23 1.35 -17.54
C PRO A 34 16.09 2.37 -17.34
N ILE A 35 16.42 3.49 -16.72
CA ILE A 35 15.46 4.59 -16.56
C ILE A 35 15.33 5.34 -17.88
N PRO A 36 14.14 5.38 -18.51
CA PRO A 36 13.97 6.07 -19.79
C PRO A 36 14.09 7.59 -19.62
N PRO A 37 14.45 8.31 -20.70
CA PRO A 37 14.45 9.77 -20.71
C PRO A 37 13.10 10.36 -20.27
N GLY A 38 13.12 11.39 -19.44
CA GLY A 38 11.91 12.02 -18.89
C GLY A 38 11.42 11.45 -17.55
N TYR A 39 12.04 10.37 -17.09
CA TYR A 39 11.79 9.80 -15.74
C TYR A 39 12.94 10.03 -14.76
N ASP A 40 13.84 10.96 -15.08
CA ASP A 40 14.96 11.30 -14.22
C ASP A 40 14.48 11.73 -12.83
N GLY A 41 15.05 11.14 -11.77
CA GLY A 41 14.66 11.41 -10.39
C GLY A 41 13.35 10.75 -9.93
N VAL A 42 12.74 9.90 -10.74
CA VAL A 42 11.61 9.05 -10.32
C VAL A 42 12.18 7.81 -9.62
N THR A 43 11.82 7.62 -8.35
CA THR A 43 12.39 6.56 -7.49
C THR A 43 11.37 5.50 -7.09
N ASP A 44 10.12 5.67 -7.46
CA ASP A 44 8.99 4.84 -7.02
C ASP A 44 8.38 3.98 -8.14
N ILE A 45 9.06 3.91 -9.29
CA ILE A 45 8.66 3.10 -10.45
C ILE A 45 9.79 2.13 -10.81
N ASN A 46 9.42 0.91 -11.16
CA ASN A 46 10.30 -0.04 -11.83
C ASN A 46 10.12 0.03 -13.34
N PHE A 47 11.22 -0.18 -14.06
CA PHE A 47 11.23 -0.37 -15.50
C PHE A 47 11.75 -1.76 -15.81
N ASP A 48 11.24 -2.37 -16.87
CA ASP A 48 11.80 -3.60 -17.39
C ASP A 48 13.08 -3.30 -18.22
N TYR A 49 13.70 -4.33 -18.74
CA TYR A 49 14.93 -4.21 -19.55
C TYR A 49 14.72 -3.51 -20.89
N THR A 50 13.47 -3.29 -21.32
CA THR A 50 13.14 -2.51 -22.53
C THR A 50 12.87 -1.04 -22.20
N GLY A 51 12.83 -0.67 -20.92
CA GLY A 51 12.52 0.67 -20.45
C GLY A 51 11.02 0.95 -20.31
N GLU A 52 10.16 -0.08 -20.37
CA GLU A 52 8.74 0.08 -20.11
C GLU A 52 8.44 -0.01 -18.62
N ILE A 53 7.39 0.68 -18.18
CA ILE A 53 6.96 0.65 -16.76
C ILE A 53 6.53 -0.76 -16.40
N ALA A 54 7.20 -1.35 -15.40
CA ALA A 54 7.00 -2.73 -14.96
C ALA A 54 6.80 -2.80 -13.44
N GLY A 55 5.72 -2.21 -12.96
CA GLY A 55 5.40 -2.19 -11.54
C GLY A 55 6.03 -1.05 -10.76
N SER A 56 6.12 -1.18 -9.43
CA SER A 56 6.54 -0.10 -8.57
C SER A 56 7.62 -0.51 -7.55
N LYS A 57 8.31 0.50 -7.00
CA LYS A 57 9.19 0.40 -5.81
C LYS A 57 8.48 0.88 -4.54
N LEU A 58 7.15 1.05 -4.59
CA LEU A 58 6.39 1.53 -3.45
C LEU A 58 6.37 0.51 -2.32
N THR A 59 6.64 0.98 -1.13
CA THR A 59 6.29 0.27 0.10
C THR A 59 4.82 0.51 0.46
N LEU A 60 4.21 -0.40 1.22
CA LEU A 60 2.78 -0.34 1.50
C LEU A 60 2.38 0.88 2.34
N ASP A 61 3.25 1.35 3.22
CA ASP A 61 3.07 2.59 3.99
C ASP A 61 3.03 3.83 3.08
N VAL A 62 3.90 3.87 2.05
CA VAL A 62 3.86 4.94 1.03
C VAL A 62 2.57 4.87 0.21
N ALA A 63 2.11 3.68 -0.14
CA ALA A 63 0.81 3.50 -0.82
C ALA A 63 -0.34 4.03 0.04
N CYS A 64 -0.34 3.75 1.35
CA CYS A 64 -1.30 4.28 2.32
C CYS A 64 -1.27 5.81 2.36
N ARG A 65 -0.08 6.42 2.50
CA ARG A 65 0.06 7.89 2.48
C ARG A 65 -0.45 8.52 1.18
N ASN A 66 -0.13 7.91 0.05
CA ASN A 66 -0.62 8.36 -1.26
C ASN A 66 -2.14 8.27 -1.33
N MET A 67 -2.75 7.19 -0.86
CA MET A 67 -4.19 7.03 -0.86
C MET A 67 -4.87 8.09 0.03
N MET A 68 -4.34 8.31 1.24
CA MET A 68 -4.82 9.39 2.12
C MET A 68 -4.72 10.76 1.46
N LYS A 69 -3.56 11.09 0.88
CA LYS A 69 -3.29 12.37 0.23
C LYS A 69 -4.19 12.63 -0.97
N HIS A 70 -4.39 11.63 -1.82
CA HIS A 70 -5.06 11.81 -3.11
C HIS A 70 -6.58 11.63 -3.05
N THR A 71 -7.10 10.92 -2.05
CA THR A 71 -8.54 10.60 -1.95
C THR A 71 -9.23 11.16 -0.71
N GLY A 72 -8.47 11.70 0.24
CA GLY A 72 -9.01 12.11 1.55
C GLY A 72 -9.42 10.91 2.42
N ALA A 73 -8.90 9.71 2.15
CA ALA A 73 -9.10 8.56 3.03
C ALA A 73 -8.49 8.84 4.41
N SER A 74 -9.18 8.41 5.46
CA SER A 74 -8.64 8.50 6.82
C SER A 74 -7.53 7.46 7.05
N ILE A 75 -6.77 7.61 8.14
CA ILE A 75 -5.78 6.60 8.54
C ILE A 75 -6.43 5.24 8.81
N VAL A 76 -7.66 5.23 9.33
CA VAL A 76 -8.44 4.00 9.54
C VAL A 76 -8.75 3.32 8.21
N ASN A 77 -9.17 4.10 7.20
CA ASN A 77 -9.39 3.55 5.86
C ASN A 77 -8.09 2.99 5.26
N ALA A 78 -6.96 3.69 5.45
CA ALA A 78 -5.67 3.22 4.95
C ALA A 78 -5.29 1.84 5.55
N PHE A 79 -5.44 1.65 6.85
CA PHE A 79 -5.26 0.34 7.50
C PHE A 79 -6.27 -0.69 7.00
N GLN A 80 -7.52 -0.29 6.79
CA GLN A 80 -8.52 -1.19 6.22
C GLN A 80 -8.09 -1.70 4.83
N TYR A 81 -7.60 -0.83 3.97
CA TYR A 81 -7.14 -1.20 2.62
C TYR A 81 -5.86 -2.04 2.62
N ALA A 82 -4.96 -1.81 3.58
CA ALA A 82 -3.67 -2.48 3.65
C ALA A 82 -3.69 -3.79 4.45
N ALA A 83 -4.65 -4.00 5.35
CA ALA A 83 -4.69 -5.14 6.26
C ALA A 83 -6.03 -5.90 6.24
N LEU A 84 -7.13 -5.26 6.60
CA LEU A 84 -8.41 -5.94 6.78
C LEU A 84 -9.00 -6.46 5.47
N ASN A 85 -9.02 -5.62 4.44
CA ASN A 85 -9.61 -6.00 3.15
C ASN A 85 -8.82 -7.12 2.46
N PRO A 86 -7.47 -7.08 2.37
CA PRO A 86 -6.72 -8.21 1.81
C PRO A 86 -6.86 -9.48 2.63
N ALA A 87 -6.89 -9.41 3.97
CA ALA A 87 -7.13 -10.59 4.80
C ALA A 87 -8.49 -11.22 4.51
N ARG A 88 -9.55 -10.41 4.37
CA ARG A 88 -10.88 -10.90 3.99
C ARG A 88 -10.93 -11.49 2.59
N ALA A 89 -10.28 -10.84 1.62
CA ALA A 89 -10.25 -11.34 0.24
C ALA A 89 -9.51 -12.67 0.09
N LEU A 90 -8.54 -12.93 0.96
CA LEU A 90 -7.76 -14.18 1.01
C LEU A 90 -8.28 -15.17 2.05
N GLU A 91 -9.45 -14.89 2.67
CA GLU A 91 -10.07 -15.72 3.70
C GLU A 91 -9.15 -16.02 4.91
N MET A 92 -8.24 -15.09 5.21
CA MET A 92 -7.34 -15.17 6.37
C MET A 92 -8.07 -14.75 7.64
N THR A 93 -8.61 -15.69 8.38
CA THR A 93 -9.43 -15.41 9.57
C THR A 93 -8.63 -15.08 10.83
N ASP A 94 -7.32 -15.39 10.84
CA ASP A 94 -6.42 -15.23 11.98
C ASP A 94 -5.70 -13.87 12.05
N ARG A 95 -5.93 -12.97 11.07
CA ARG A 95 -5.23 -11.67 10.97
C ARG A 95 -6.10 -10.60 10.28
N GLY A 96 -5.53 -9.41 10.06
CA GLY A 96 -6.19 -8.28 9.37
C GLY A 96 -6.95 -7.33 10.31
N GLU A 97 -7.20 -7.73 11.56
CA GLU A 97 -7.78 -6.89 12.60
C GLU A 97 -7.25 -7.29 13.99
N ILE A 98 -7.32 -6.38 14.94
CA ILE A 98 -6.93 -6.63 16.34
C ILE A 98 -8.14 -7.21 17.07
N ALA A 99 -8.08 -8.51 17.41
CA ALA A 99 -9.10 -9.20 18.17
C ALA A 99 -8.48 -10.35 18.98
N VAL A 100 -9.14 -10.73 20.07
CA VAL A 100 -8.70 -11.85 20.92
C VAL A 100 -8.68 -13.14 20.09
N GLY A 101 -7.59 -13.90 20.23
CA GLY A 101 -7.38 -15.16 19.49
C GLY A 101 -6.78 -14.99 18.10
N LYS A 102 -6.59 -13.78 17.61
CA LYS A 102 -5.91 -13.52 16.35
C LYS A 102 -4.40 -13.38 16.52
N ARG A 103 -3.68 -13.59 15.45
CA ARG A 103 -2.23 -13.48 15.41
C ARG A 103 -1.81 -12.03 15.61
N ALA A 104 -0.85 -11.81 16.49
CA ALA A 104 -0.32 -10.48 16.80
C ALA A 104 0.71 -10.03 15.75
N ASP A 105 0.24 -9.77 14.53
CA ASP A 105 0.99 -9.09 13.48
C ASP A 105 0.54 -7.62 13.47
N LEU A 106 1.34 -6.73 14.04
CA LEU A 106 0.95 -5.36 14.29
C LEU A 106 1.97 -4.39 13.72
N VAL A 107 1.48 -3.25 13.24
CA VAL A 107 2.32 -2.12 12.84
C VAL A 107 1.89 -0.91 13.65
N ILE A 108 2.84 -0.29 14.33
CA ILE A 108 2.64 0.96 15.07
C ILE A 108 3.15 2.10 14.19
N THR A 109 2.29 3.09 13.96
CA THR A 109 2.61 4.25 13.15
C THR A 109 2.30 5.55 13.89
N ASP A 110 2.90 6.65 13.43
CA ASP A 110 2.41 7.98 13.79
C ASP A 110 1.14 8.34 12.96
N HIS A 111 0.58 9.53 13.25
CA HIS A 111 -0.62 10.02 12.55
C HIS A 111 -0.38 10.34 11.05
N LYS A 112 0.87 10.33 10.59
CA LYS A 112 1.27 10.51 9.17
C LYS A 112 1.57 9.19 8.48
N MET A 113 1.27 8.05 9.13
CA MET A 113 1.55 6.71 8.59
C MET A 113 3.05 6.38 8.48
N ASN A 114 3.91 7.03 9.26
CA ASN A 114 5.32 6.62 9.37
C ASN A 114 5.41 5.45 10.34
N ILE A 115 6.02 4.36 9.90
CA ILE A 115 6.20 3.15 10.71
C ILE A 115 7.19 3.44 11.83
N GLN A 116 6.81 3.11 13.05
CA GLN A 116 7.63 3.23 14.25
C GLN A 116 8.07 1.86 14.77
N THR A 117 7.18 0.88 14.72
CA THR A 117 7.46 -0.46 15.23
C THR A 117 6.67 -1.49 14.43
N VAL A 118 7.29 -2.62 14.19
CA VAL A 118 6.65 -3.79 13.58
C VAL A 118 6.71 -4.94 14.58
N ILE A 119 5.57 -5.57 14.82
CA ILE A 119 5.44 -6.77 15.67
C ILE A 119 4.98 -7.91 14.77
N LEU A 120 5.70 -9.01 14.76
CA LEU A 120 5.39 -10.20 14.00
C LEU A 120 5.21 -11.39 14.95
N LYS A 121 4.03 -11.99 14.95
CA LYS A 121 3.65 -13.10 15.85
C LYS A 121 3.89 -12.78 17.34
N GLY A 122 3.69 -11.51 17.73
CA GLY A 122 3.90 -11.05 19.09
C GLY A 122 5.33 -10.62 19.43
N GLU A 123 6.29 -10.75 18.53
CA GLU A 123 7.68 -10.36 18.72
C GLU A 123 7.99 -9.07 17.96
N THR A 124 8.61 -8.09 18.63
CA THR A 124 9.05 -6.84 18.02
C THR A 124 10.24 -7.12 17.09
N LEU A 125 10.12 -6.70 15.84
CA LEU A 125 11.24 -6.75 14.89
C LEU A 125 12.23 -5.63 15.19
N PRO A 126 13.55 -5.91 15.02
CA PRO A 126 14.61 -4.92 15.23
C PRO A 126 14.56 -3.78 14.21
#